data_5c83a00020620a801b87a0c3018e3ae1
#
_entry.id   5c83a00020620a801b87a0c3018e3ae1
#
_cell.length_a   1.000
_cell.length_b   1.000
_cell.length_c   1.000
_cell.angle_alpha   90.00
_cell.angle_beta   90.00
_cell.angle_gamma   90.00
#
_symmetry.space_group_name_H-M   'P 1'
#
loop_
_entity.id
_entity.type
_entity.pdbx_description
1 polymer ?
#
loop_
_entity_poly.entity_id
_entity_poly.type
_entity_poly.pdbx_seq_one_letter_code
_entity_poly.pdbx_strand_id
1 'polypeptide(L)'
;MQEALNQKIDAFVAANKEQILKDIATLVSINSVEGAPEEGAPYGAGPRAALDKTLELAAGMGLATRNCENHIGYAELAGADAEKYLATICHVDVVPEGNGWTEDPFKMEIRDGWMIGRGVADDKGPMVATLYALKFLKEEGVSLRYPIRALVGDNEETHMHDVDYYLANYPAPVFCFTPDAEFPVCNGEKGHFDGKLVSPVCNGVIKDFVGGVATTAVPDRASALVATDITKLRNAPNITLEPEGNGVRIRGWGKSGHAAMPEGTVNAIGLVVNYLLDNDLCNDAERAYLEAVKKLHDSTAGVGLGIDCADGPFGPLTIIGGKMSMVDGRMVQTMDSRYPTCTDGDTIAKQIRTAIGTGAELTDVGSAKPFYIEADTPAIKACIDTYNEVTGENATPFTMGGGTYARHFPYAVSFGPEHSDMVLPEFGGPMHGANEAAPIDKLLEALKIYIIALLRLEEIDF
;
A
#
# COMPACT_ATOMS: atom_id res chain seq x y z
N MET A 1 15.16 -9.85 -34.94
CA MET A 1 14.45 -10.83 -34.06
C MET A 1 13.51 -10.05 -33.09
N GLN A 2 13.99 -9.06 -32.40
CA GLN A 2 13.19 -8.23 -31.48
C GLN A 2 11.99 -7.50 -32.14
N GLU A 3 12.21 -6.88 -33.30
CA GLU A 3 11.12 -6.20 -34.06
C GLU A 3 9.98 -7.15 -34.43
N ALA A 4 10.32 -8.40 -34.85
CA ALA A 4 9.30 -9.40 -35.17
C ALA A 4 8.54 -9.87 -33.92
N LEU A 5 9.20 -9.97 -32.77
CA LEU A 5 8.54 -10.27 -31.49
C LEU A 5 7.60 -9.13 -31.07
N ASN A 6 8.06 -7.89 -31.14
CA ASN A 6 7.24 -6.72 -30.81
C ASN A 6 5.97 -6.66 -31.68
N GLN A 7 6.09 -6.90 -33.00
CA GLN A 7 4.93 -6.95 -33.91
C GLN A 7 3.93 -8.06 -33.54
N LYS A 8 4.41 -9.24 -33.11
CA LYS A 8 3.54 -10.32 -32.63
C LYS A 8 2.82 -9.95 -31.34
N ILE A 9 3.53 -9.35 -30.38
CA ILE A 9 2.95 -8.89 -29.14
C ILE A 9 1.88 -7.82 -29.41
N ASP A 10 2.18 -6.82 -30.23
CA ASP A 10 1.26 -5.75 -30.58
C ASP A 10 -0.01 -6.31 -31.26
N ALA A 11 0.15 -7.29 -32.16
CA ALA A 11 -0.98 -7.97 -32.80
C ALA A 11 -1.82 -8.78 -31.80
N PHE A 12 -1.17 -9.49 -30.88
CA PHE A 12 -1.86 -10.24 -29.82
C PHE A 12 -2.64 -9.32 -28.88
N VAL A 13 -2.03 -8.22 -28.41
CA VAL A 13 -2.67 -7.23 -27.55
C VAL A 13 -3.89 -6.63 -28.26
N ALA A 14 -3.74 -6.21 -29.50
CA ALA A 14 -4.85 -5.67 -30.30
C ALA A 14 -6.00 -6.67 -30.47
N ALA A 15 -5.67 -7.95 -30.78
CA ALA A 15 -6.68 -9.00 -30.97
C ALA A 15 -7.40 -9.41 -29.70
N ASN A 16 -6.78 -9.27 -28.52
CA ASN A 16 -7.33 -9.68 -27.25
C ASN A 16 -7.91 -8.51 -26.43
N LYS A 17 -7.75 -7.25 -26.83
CA LYS A 17 -8.13 -6.07 -26.06
C LYS A 17 -9.56 -6.14 -25.49
N GLU A 18 -10.55 -6.47 -26.32
CA GLU A 18 -11.96 -6.55 -25.88
C GLU A 18 -12.18 -7.66 -24.85
N GLN A 19 -11.50 -8.80 -25.02
CA GLN A 19 -11.62 -9.91 -24.07
C GLN A 19 -10.91 -9.61 -22.77
N ILE A 20 -9.73 -8.95 -22.79
CA ILE A 20 -9.04 -8.46 -21.59
C ILE A 20 -9.96 -7.58 -20.77
N LEU A 21 -10.58 -6.57 -21.38
CA LEU A 21 -11.50 -5.67 -20.70
C LEU A 21 -12.74 -6.39 -20.13
N LYS A 22 -13.25 -7.40 -20.84
CA LYS A 22 -14.35 -8.23 -20.35
C LYS A 22 -13.97 -9.09 -19.16
N ASP A 23 -12.76 -9.65 -19.15
CA ASP A 23 -12.26 -10.48 -18.06
C ASP A 23 -12.01 -9.62 -16.81
N ILE A 24 -11.44 -8.40 -16.97
CA ILE A 24 -11.34 -7.43 -15.89
C ILE A 24 -12.73 -7.06 -15.34
N ALA A 25 -13.69 -6.73 -16.20
CA ALA A 25 -15.05 -6.42 -15.78
C ALA A 25 -15.70 -7.58 -15.00
N THR A 26 -15.37 -8.82 -15.38
CA THR A 26 -15.85 -10.02 -14.68
C THR A 26 -15.29 -10.09 -13.26
N LEU A 27 -14.00 -9.82 -13.06
CA LEU A 27 -13.41 -9.79 -11.72
C LEU A 27 -13.89 -8.59 -10.90
N VAL A 28 -13.99 -7.41 -11.50
CA VAL A 28 -14.53 -6.20 -10.85
C VAL A 28 -15.95 -6.42 -10.34
N SER A 29 -16.77 -7.21 -11.05
CA SER A 29 -18.14 -7.48 -10.64
C SER A 29 -18.29 -8.28 -9.34
N ILE A 30 -17.18 -8.81 -8.81
CA ILE A 30 -17.15 -9.55 -7.55
C ILE A 30 -16.70 -8.58 -6.46
N ASN A 31 -17.58 -8.30 -5.49
CA ASN A 31 -17.19 -7.58 -4.28
C ASN A 31 -16.32 -8.49 -3.42
N SER A 32 -15.02 -8.29 -3.51
CA SER A 32 -14.00 -9.08 -2.84
C SER A 32 -13.33 -8.35 -1.66
N VAL A 33 -14.08 -7.48 -0.98
CA VAL A 33 -13.68 -6.91 0.31
C VAL A 33 -13.57 -8.04 1.33
N GLU A 34 -12.51 -8.00 2.15
CA GLU A 34 -12.32 -8.97 3.24
C GLU A 34 -13.56 -9.07 4.12
N GLY A 35 -13.96 -10.27 4.44
CA GLY A 35 -15.11 -10.58 5.28
C GLY A 35 -14.77 -11.49 6.46
N ALA A 36 -15.76 -11.83 7.25
CA ALA A 36 -15.57 -12.79 8.32
C ALA A 36 -15.12 -14.15 7.75
N PRO A 37 -14.13 -14.82 8.39
CA PRO A 37 -13.71 -16.16 7.97
C PRO A 37 -14.87 -17.15 7.99
N GLU A 38 -14.97 -17.97 6.93
CA GLU A 38 -15.95 -19.03 6.79
C GLU A 38 -15.25 -20.35 6.41
N GLU A 39 -15.97 -21.48 6.48
CA GLU A 39 -15.44 -22.77 6.04
C GLU A 39 -15.06 -22.71 4.55
N GLY A 40 -13.78 -22.92 4.25
CA GLY A 40 -13.27 -22.85 2.87
C GLY A 40 -13.12 -21.41 2.31
N ALA A 41 -13.29 -20.39 3.13
CA ALA A 41 -13.09 -18.99 2.77
C ALA A 41 -12.42 -18.23 3.93
N PRO A 42 -11.10 -18.40 4.13
CA PRO A 42 -10.38 -17.85 5.29
C PRO A 42 -10.44 -16.33 5.38
N TYR A 43 -10.59 -15.64 4.25
CA TYR A 43 -10.68 -14.18 4.18
C TYR A 43 -12.08 -13.67 3.80
N GLY A 44 -13.08 -14.57 3.85
CA GLY A 44 -14.48 -14.29 3.52
C GLY A 44 -14.89 -14.75 2.13
N ALA A 45 -16.21 -14.78 1.92
CA ALA A 45 -16.80 -15.32 0.68
C ALA A 45 -16.44 -14.50 -0.57
N GLY A 46 -16.26 -13.17 -0.44
CA GLY A 46 -15.93 -12.28 -1.55
C GLY A 46 -14.55 -12.54 -2.16
N PRO A 47 -13.44 -12.43 -1.37
CA PRO A 47 -12.10 -12.77 -1.83
C PRO A 47 -12.02 -14.18 -2.41
N ARG A 48 -12.65 -15.17 -1.73
CA ARG A 48 -12.72 -16.54 -2.23
C ARG A 48 -13.38 -16.65 -3.60
N ALA A 49 -14.49 -15.96 -3.82
CA ALA A 49 -15.17 -15.98 -5.11
C ALA A 49 -14.32 -15.34 -6.23
N ALA A 50 -13.57 -14.28 -5.91
CA ALA A 50 -12.64 -13.64 -6.84
C ALA A 50 -11.46 -14.56 -7.19
N LEU A 51 -10.86 -15.24 -6.20
CA LEU A 51 -9.83 -16.25 -6.41
C LEU A 51 -10.31 -17.37 -7.35
N ASP A 52 -11.47 -17.99 -7.05
CA ASP A 52 -12.02 -19.06 -7.87
C ASP A 52 -12.30 -18.60 -9.30
N LYS A 53 -12.84 -17.39 -9.47
CA LYS A 53 -13.14 -16.84 -10.81
C LYS A 53 -11.84 -16.56 -11.58
N THR A 54 -10.80 -16.08 -10.94
CA THR A 54 -9.49 -15.86 -11.58
C THR A 54 -8.89 -17.17 -12.06
N LEU A 55 -8.93 -18.21 -11.24
CA LEU A 55 -8.47 -19.55 -11.63
C LEU A 55 -9.31 -20.15 -12.75
N GLU A 56 -10.63 -19.91 -12.77
CA GLU A 56 -11.52 -20.31 -13.87
C GLU A 56 -11.13 -19.61 -15.19
N LEU A 57 -10.88 -18.29 -15.16
CA LEU A 57 -10.41 -17.54 -16.33
C LEU A 57 -9.07 -18.09 -16.85
N ALA A 58 -8.11 -18.32 -15.96
CA ALA A 58 -6.81 -18.89 -16.32
C ALA A 58 -6.93 -20.29 -16.92
N ALA A 59 -7.77 -21.15 -16.36
CA ALA A 59 -8.08 -22.47 -16.92
C ALA A 59 -8.71 -22.38 -18.32
N GLY A 60 -9.60 -21.39 -18.53
CA GLY A 60 -10.17 -21.07 -19.85
C GLY A 60 -9.14 -20.65 -20.89
N MET A 61 -8.03 -20.04 -20.48
CA MET A 61 -6.87 -19.74 -21.32
C MET A 61 -5.99 -20.98 -21.55
N GLY A 62 -6.33 -22.11 -20.92
CA GLY A 62 -5.64 -23.39 -21.01
C GLY A 62 -4.38 -23.45 -20.14
N LEU A 63 -4.20 -22.56 -19.16
CA LEU A 63 -3.14 -22.65 -18.16
C LEU A 63 -3.47 -23.75 -17.14
N ALA A 64 -2.46 -24.39 -16.56
CA ALA A 64 -2.67 -25.25 -15.42
C ALA A 64 -2.98 -24.39 -14.20
N THR A 65 -4.00 -24.76 -13.39
CA THR A 65 -4.38 -23.97 -12.23
C THR A 65 -4.35 -24.78 -10.96
N ARG A 66 -4.03 -24.15 -9.86
CA ARG A 66 -4.11 -24.73 -8.53
C ARG A 66 -4.70 -23.74 -7.52
N ASN A 67 -5.65 -24.20 -6.76
CA ASN A 67 -6.08 -23.56 -5.53
C ASN A 67 -5.29 -24.17 -4.37
N CYS A 68 -4.57 -23.34 -3.62
CA CYS A 68 -3.74 -23.72 -2.49
C CYS A 68 -4.56 -23.62 -1.20
N GLU A 69 -5.39 -24.61 -0.97
CA GLU A 69 -6.22 -24.79 0.23
C GLU A 69 -7.09 -23.56 0.58
N ASN A 70 -7.49 -22.80 -0.44
CA ASN A 70 -8.34 -21.60 -0.36
C ASN A 70 -7.68 -20.36 0.29
N HIS A 71 -6.37 -20.36 0.46
CA HIS A 71 -5.64 -19.19 0.95
C HIS A 71 -5.01 -18.36 -0.16
N ILE A 72 -4.67 -18.99 -1.29
CA ILE A 72 -4.03 -18.39 -2.46
C ILE A 72 -4.18 -19.35 -3.62
N GLY A 73 -3.99 -18.90 -4.84
CA GLY A 73 -3.96 -19.77 -6.00
C GLY A 73 -2.85 -19.44 -6.97
N TYR A 74 -2.72 -20.22 -8.02
CA TYR A 74 -1.86 -19.87 -9.14
C TYR A 74 -2.32 -20.47 -10.47
N ALA A 75 -1.96 -19.77 -11.54
CA ALA A 75 -1.96 -20.29 -12.90
C ALA A 75 -0.52 -20.53 -13.34
N GLU A 76 -0.23 -21.66 -13.98
CA GLU A 76 1.12 -22.07 -14.35
C GLU A 76 1.24 -22.35 -15.83
N LEU A 77 2.29 -21.85 -16.44
CA LEU A 77 2.82 -22.29 -17.73
C LEU A 77 4.07 -23.15 -17.49
N ALA A 78 4.03 -24.40 -17.94
CA ALA A 78 5.09 -25.38 -17.67
C ALA A 78 6.43 -24.98 -18.33
N GLY A 79 7.53 -25.28 -17.64
CA GLY A 79 8.91 -25.16 -18.11
C GLY A 79 9.67 -26.47 -17.97
N ALA A 80 10.93 -26.48 -18.35
CA ALA A 80 11.79 -27.67 -18.32
C ALA A 80 12.36 -27.97 -16.91
N ASP A 81 12.56 -26.94 -16.08
CA ASP A 81 13.08 -27.08 -14.71
C ASP A 81 11.99 -27.64 -13.78
N ALA A 82 12.34 -28.64 -12.98
CA ALA A 82 11.41 -29.29 -12.07
C ALA A 82 11.44 -28.71 -10.63
N GLU A 83 12.44 -27.89 -10.30
CA GLU A 83 12.69 -27.41 -8.95
C GLU A 83 12.56 -25.91 -8.83
N LYS A 84 12.91 -25.15 -9.87
CA LYS A 84 12.93 -23.69 -9.92
C LYS A 84 11.80 -23.17 -10.80
N TYR A 85 11.20 -22.04 -10.43
CA TYR A 85 10.18 -21.37 -11.21
C TYR A 85 10.26 -19.85 -11.05
N LEU A 86 9.79 -19.12 -12.04
CA LEU A 86 9.56 -17.68 -12.02
C LEU A 86 8.12 -17.40 -11.58
N ALA A 87 7.86 -16.26 -10.96
CA ALA A 87 6.49 -15.87 -10.62
C ALA A 87 6.20 -14.39 -10.91
N THR A 88 4.91 -14.12 -11.14
CA THR A 88 4.26 -12.85 -10.84
C THR A 88 3.32 -13.07 -9.67
N ILE A 89 3.01 -12.03 -8.91
CA ILE A 89 2.00 -12.10 -7.88
C ILE A 89 1.13 -10.84 -7.92
N CYS A 90 -0.17 -11.04 -7.95
CA CYS A 90 -1.19 -10.01 -7.89
C CYS A 90 -2.25 -10.44 -6.89
N HIS A 91 -3.10 -9.50 -6.45
CA HIS A 91 -4.23 -9.82 -5.60
C HIS A 91 -5.58 -9.55 -6.27
N VAL A 92 -6.62 -10.17 -5.73
CA VAL A 92 -7.99 -10.03 -6.21
C VAL A 92 -8.98 -9.62 -5.12
N ASP A 93 -8.51 -9.50 -3.87
CA ASP A 93 -9.23 -8.75 -2.84
C ASP A 93 -9.14 -7.24 -3.11
N VAL A 94 -9.98 -6.47 -2.46
CA VAL A 94 -10.05 -5.02 -2.63
C VAL A 94 -10.41 -4.35 -1.31
N VAL A 95 -9.97 -3.10 -1.13
CA VAL A 95 -10.46 -2.27 -0.01
C VAL A 95 -11.96 -1.99 -0.12
N PRO A 96 -12.65 -1.70 1.00
CA PRO A 96 -14.03 -1.24 0.96
C PRO A 96 -14.21 -0.06 0.00
N GLU A 97 -15.34 -0.01 -0.68
CA GLU A 97 -15.66 1.01 -1.67
C GLU A 97 -15.63 2.44 -1.10
N GLY A 98 -16.01 2.60 0.16
CA GLY A 98 -16.14 3.92 0.77
C GLY A 98 -17.30 4.75 0.21
N ASN A 99 -17.22 6.08 0.34
CA ASN A 99 -18.25 7.01 -0.12
C ASN A 99 -17.75 7.86 -1.29
N GLY A 100 -18.66 8.37 -2.10
CA GLY A 100 -18.35 9.35 -3.16
C GLY A 100 -18.32 8.78 -4.57
N TRP A 101 -18.65 7.51 -4.75
CA TRP A 101 -18.82 6.92 -6.08
C TRP A 101 -19.98 7.54 -6.83
N THR A 102 -19.80 7.78 -8.12
CA THR A 102 -20.86 8.29 -9.00
C THR A 102 -21.74 7.16 -9.54
N GLU A 103 -21.18 5.98 -9.70
CA GLU A 103 -21.87 4.77 -10.19
C GLU A 103 -21.52 3.57 -9.28
N ASP A 104 -22.01 2.39 -9.57
CA ASP A 104 -21.75 1.16 -8.83
C ASP A 104 -20.24 0.78 -8.92
N PRO A 105 -19.50 0.74 -7.81
CA PRO A 105 -18.07 0.42 -7.80
C PRO A 105 -17.74 -0.97 -8.36
N PHE A 106 -18.68 -1.91 -8.29
CA PHE A 106 -18.51 -3.28 -8.77
C PHE A 106 -19.12 -3.51 -10.16
N LYS A 107 -19.37 -2.42 -10.90
CA LYS A 107 -19.77 -2.45 -12.30
C LYS A 107 -18.82 -1.61 -13.12
N MET A 108 -17.79 -2.26 -13.67
CA MET A 108 -16.79 -1.55 -14.46
C MET A 108 -17.42 -0.76 -15.61
N GLU A 109 -17.07 0.51 -15.70
CA GLU A 109 -17.39 1.38 -16.82
C GLU A 109 -16.15 1.69 -17.64
N ILE A 110 -16.35 2.00 -18.93
CA ILE A 110 -15.28 2.52 -19.81
C ILE A 110 -15.69 3.90 -20.25
N ARG A 111 -14.82 4.88 -19.99
CA ARG A 111 -15.05 6.26 -20.36
C ARG A 111 -13.76 6.91 -20.84
N ASP A 112 -13.77 7.44 -22.07
CA ASP A 112 -12.65 8.18 -22.66
C ASP A 112 -11.29 7.46 -22.57
N GLY A 113 -11.28 6.13 -22.75
CA GLY A 113 -10.09 5.29 -22.69
C GLY A 113 -9.68 4.84 -21.28
N TRP A 114 -10.49 5.11 -20.25
CA TRP A 114 -10.28 4.71 -18.88
C TRP A 114 -11.29 3.64 -18.46
N MET A 115 -10.83 2.68 -17.69
CA MET A 115 -11.67 1.79 -16.89
C MET A 115 -11.96 2.47 -15.56
N ILE A 116 -13.21 2.37 -15.07
CA ILE A 116 -13.65 2.92 -13.79
C ILE A 116 -14.34 1.80 -13.01
N GLY A 117 -13.89 1.52 -11.80
CA GLY A 117 -14.42 0.47 -10.94
C GLY A 117 -13.43 0.08 -9.86
N ARG A 118 -13.89 -0.47 -8.74
CA ARG A 118 -13.01 -0.92 -7.67
C ARG A 118 -12.19 -2.14 -8.11
N GLY A 119 -10.86 -2.01 -8.04
CA GLY A 119 -9.92 -3.05 -8.44
C GLY A 119 -9.45 -2.95 -9.91
N VAL A 120 -9.85 -1.91 -10.68
CA VAL A 120 -9.36 -1.75 -12.06
C VAL A 120 -7.88 -1.38 -12.11
N ALA A 121 -7.39 -0.61 -11.11
CA ALA A 121 -5.99 -0.25 -10.93
C ALA A 121 -5.32 -1.21 -9.93
N ASP A 122 -5.99 -1.52 -8.84
CA ASP A 122 -5.47 -2.19 -7.66
C ASP A 122 -6.36 -3.38 -7.26
N ASP A 123 -6.08 -4.61 -7.67
CA ASP A 123 -5.00 -5.09 -8.55
C ASP A 123 -5.57 -6.08 -9.61
N LYS A 124 -6.94 -6.13 -9.77
CA LYS A 124 -7.64 -7.05 -10.69
C LYS A 124 -7.30 -6.81 -12.17
N GLY A 125 -7.08 -5.53 -12.54
CA GLY A 125 -6.64 -5.18 -13.89
C GLY A 125 -5.26 -5.75 -14.20
N PRO A 126 -4.23 -5.45 -13.40
CA PRO A 126 -2.88 -6.02 -13.54
C PRO A 126 -2.85 -7.55 -13.44
N MET A 127 -3.67 -8.16 -12.55
CA MET A 127 -3.83 -9.62 -12.50
C MET A 127 -4.22 -10.20 -13.85
N VAL A 128 -5.21 -9.63 -14.52
CA VAL A 128 -5.62 -10.09 -15.86
C VAL A 128 -4.49 -9.89 -16.86
N ALA A 129 -3.75 -8.79 -16.80
CA ALA A 129 -2.60 -8.56 -17.69
C ALA A 129 -1.54 -9.65 -17.54
N THR A 130 -1.21 -10.09 -16.32
CA THR A 130 -0.26 -11.19 -16.11
C THR A 130 -0.76 -12.54 -16.67
N LEU A 131 -2.04 -12.84 -16.54
CA LEU A 131 -2.63 -14.04 -17.15
C LEU A 131 -2.51 -14.00 -18.69
N TYR A 132 -2.74 -12.84 -19.30
CA TYR A 132 -2.59 -12.67 -20.74
C TYR A 132 -1.13 -12.71 -21.19
N ALA A 133 -0.17 -12.33 -20.35
CA ALA A 133 1.24 -12.55 -20.63
C ALA A 133 1.55 -14.04 -20.71
N LEU A 134 1.09 -14.86 -19.78
CA LEU A 134 1.25 -16.31 -19.83
C LEU A 134 0.53 -16.93 -21.03
N LYS A 135 -0.69 -16.43 -21.34
CA LYS A 135 -1.46 -16.86 -22.52
C LYS A 135 -0.69 -16.62 -23.83
N PHE A 136 -0.05 -15.44 -23.99
CA PHE A 136 0.78 -15.15 -25.15
C PHE A 136 1.93 -16.15 -25.29
N LEU A 137 2.70 -16.36 -24.21
CA LEU A 137 3.83 -17.29 -24.22
C LEU A 137 3.40 -18.71 -24.60
N LYS A 138 2.22 -19.13 -24.14
CA LYS A 138 1.64 -20.43 -24.49
C LYS A 138 1.24 -20.50 -25.96
N GLU A 139 0.51 -19.50 -26.47
CA GLU A 139 0.01 -19.49 -27.86
C GLU A 139 1.16 -19.43 -28.88
N GLU A 140 2.23 -18.72 -28.54
CA GLU A 140 3.45 -18.69 -29.36
C GLU A 140 4.30 -19.96 -29.22
N GLY A 141 3.96 -20.89 -28.34
CA GLY A 141 4.67 -22.15 -28.12
C GLY A 141 6.09 -21.95 -27.62
N VAL A 142 6.30 -20.94 -26.76
CA VAL A 142 7.63 -20.64 -26.20
C VAL A 142 8.10 -21.81 -25.33
N SER A 143 9.31 -22.31 -25.63
CA SER A 143 9.94 -23.30 -24.77
C SER A 143 10.59 -22.63 -23.57
N LEU A 144 9.99 -22.77 -22.39
CA LEU A 144 10.47 -22.17 -21.16
C LEU A 144 11.49 -23.07 -20.45
N ARG A 145 12.52 -22.47 -19.91
CA ARG A 145 13.44 -23.11 -18.97
C ARG A 145 12.76 -23.31 -17.62
N TYR A 146 12.23 -22.25 -17.07
CA TYR A 146 11.51 -22.25 -15.79
C TYR A 146 10.00 -22.30 -16.02
N PRO A 147 9.23 -23.09 -15.25
CA PRO A 147 7.80 -22.82 -15.15
C PRO A 147 7.56 -21.36 -14.73
N ILE A 148 6.48 -20.75 -15.21
CA ILE A 148 6.08 -19.41 -14.80
C ILE A 148 4.73 -19.51 -14.10
N ARG A 149 4.64 -19.02 -12.87
CA ARG A 149 3.40 -18.96 -12.09
C ARG A 149 2.90 -17.53 -12.00
N ALA A 150 1.65 -17.31 -12.37
CA ALA A 150 0.90 -16.14 -11.93
C ALA A 150 0.21 -16.50 -10.60
N LEU A 151 0.75 -16.03 -9.48
CA LEU A 151 0.17 -16.21 -8.16
C LEU A 151 -1.02 -15.25 -8.01
N VAL A 152 -2.10 -15.74 -7.40
CA VAL A 152 -3.36 -15.03 -7.22
C VAL A 152 -3.64 -14.95 -5.73
N GLY A 153 -3.26 -13.84 -5.11
CA GLY A 153 -3.55 -13.54 -3.71
C GLY A 153 -4.98 -13.06 -3.51
N ASP A 154 -5.48 -13.20 -2.30
CA ASP A 154 -6.84 -12.78 -1.93
C ASP A 154 -6.92 -12.17 -0.51
N ASN A 155 -5.77 -11.67 0.03
CA ASN A 155 -5.67 -10.99 1.33
C ASN A 155 -4.56 -9.92 1.39
N GLU A 156 -4.22 -9.25 0.29
CA GLU A 156 -3.17 -8.23 0.24
C GLU A 156 -3.53 -7.01 1.07
N GLU A 157 -4.71 -6.46 0.86
CA GLU A 157 -5.20 -5.18 1.35
C GLU A 157 -5.31 -5.06 2.88
N THR A 158 -5.13 -6.18 3.58
CA THR A 158 -5.29 -6.23 5.03
C THR A 158 -4.09 -6.81 5.75
N HIS A 159 -3.74 -8.07 5.50
CA HIS A 159 -2.77 -8.78 6.36
C HIS A 159 -1.73 -9.59 5.59
N MET A 160 -1.89 -9.84 4.29
CA MET A 160 -1.01 -10.68 3.46
C MET A 160 -0.80 -12.11 4.01
N HIS A 161 -1.79 -12.65 4.76
CA HIS A 161 -1.70 -14.00 5.31
C HIS A 161 -1.74 -15.09 4.25
N ASP A 162 -2.23 -14.79 3.07
CA ASP A 162 -2.26 -15.66 1.90
C ASP A 162 -0.85 -15.97 1.38
N VAL A 163 -0.01 -14.96 1.21
CA VAL A 163 1.39 -15.14 0.78
C VAL A 163 2.22 -15.80 1.89
N ASP A 164 1.95 -15.49 3.16
CA ASP A 164 2.59 -16.17 4.29
C ASP A 164 2.24 -17.66 4.29
N TYR A 165 0.96 -18.00 4.04
CA TYR A 165 0.53 -19.39 3.88
C TYR A 165 1.24 -20.08 2.72
N TYR A 166 1.35 -19.39 1.58
CA TYR A 166 2.02 -19.94 0.40
C TYR A 166 3.48 -20.27 0.69
N LEU A 167 4.23 -19.33 1.24
CA LEU A 167 5.66 -19.50 1.52
C LEU A 167 5.95 -20.49 2.64
N ALA A 168 4.99 -20.74 3.54
CA ALA A 168 5.10 -21.77 4.58
C ALA A 168 4.89 -23.18 4.03
N ASN A 169 4.14 -23.36 2.92
CA ASN A 169 3.72 -24.67 2.42
C ASN A 169 4.27 -25.02 1.02
N TYR A 170 4.76 -24.03 0.27
CA TYR A 170 5.25 -24.18 -1.10
C TYR A 170 6.63 -23.54 -1.28
N PRO A 171 7.48 -24.06 -2.18
CA PRO A 171 8.76 -23.45 -2.49
C PRO A 171 8.59 -22.01 -2.98
N ALA A 172 9.47 -21.10 -2.58
CA ALA A 172 9.53 -19.75 -3.13
C ALA A 172 10.02 -19.76 -4.58
N PRO A 173 9.59 -18.80 -5.43
CA PRO A 173 10.16 -18.61 -6.77
C PRO A 173 11.62 -18.18 -6.70
N VAL A 174 12.37 -18.44 -7.75
CA VAL A 174 13.75 -17.92 -7.86
C VAL A 174 13.79 -16.43 -8.14
N PHE A 175 12.73 -15.89 -8.74
CA PHE A 175 12.44 -14.47 -8.86
C PHE A 175 10.93 -14.26 -9.00
N CYS A 176 10.44 -13.18 -8.39
CA CYS A 176 9.05 -12.77 -8.49
C CYS A 176 8.96 -11.27 -8.79
N PHE A 177 7.94 -10.83 -9.52
CA PHE A 177 7.55 -9.43 -9.48
C PHE A 177 6.04 -9.27 -9.24
N THR A 178 5.67 -8.18 -8.55
CA THR A 178 4.27 -7.81 -8.38
C THR A 178 3.93 -6.60 -9.23
N PRO A 179 2.91 -6.69 -10.09
CA PRO A 179 2.33 -5.56 -10.81
C PRO A 179 1.36 -4.74 -9.95
N ASP A 180 1.75 -4.42 -8.74
CA ASP A 180 0.97 -3.70 -7.74
C ASP A 180 1.75 -2.50 -7.22
N ALA A 181 2.20 -1.65 -8.14
CA ALA A 181 2.95 -0.43 -7.85
C ALA A 181 3.17 0.41 -9.12
N GLU A 182 4.09 1.36 -9.02
CA GLU A 182 4.50 2.18 -10.16
C GLU A 182 5.62 1.53 -10.97
N PHE A 183 5.67 1.84 -12.27
CA PHE A 183 6.88 1.71 -13.05
C PHE A 183 7.91 2.80 -12.66
N PRO A 184 9.23 2.61 -12.92
CA PRO A 184 9.82 1.53 -13.73
C PRO A 184 10.06 0.21 -12.97
N VAL A 185 10.74 0.21 -11.85
CA VAL A 185 11.02 -0.94 -10.98
C VAL A 185 11.22 -0.44 -9.57
N CYS A 186 10.39 -0.87 -8.65
CA CYS A 186 10.63 -0.65 -7.24
C CYS A 186 11.45 -1.81 -6.67
N ASN A 187 12.73 -1.55 -6.38
CA ASN A 187 13.68 -2.56 -5.91
C ASN A 187 13.89 -2.55 -4.39
N GLY A 188 13.04 -1.83 -3.66
CA GLY A 188 13.08 -1.81 -2.20
C GLY A 188 11.91 -1.06 -1.59
N GLU A 189 11.48 -1.53 -0.42
CA GLU A 189 10.41 -0.93 0.37
C GLU A 189 10.92 -0.61 1.77
N LYS A 190 10.55 0.57 2.30
CA LYS A 190 10.86 0.92 3.69
C LYS A 190 10.25 -0.06 4.67
N GLY A 191 10.89 -0.20 5.82
CA GLY A 191 10.27 -0.84 6.96
C GLY A 191 9.08 -0.04 7.47
N HIS A 192 8.15 -0.72 8.10
CA HIS A 192 6.99 -0.11 8.75
C HIS A 192 7.11 -0.29 10.26
N PHE A 193 6.81 0.76 11.01
CA PHE A 193 6.70 0.73 12.47
C PHE A 193 5.45 1.48 12.88
N ASP A 194 4.63 0.84 13.67
CA ASP A 194 3.43 1.44 14.24
C ASP A 194 3.35 1.21 15.75
N GLY A 195 2.54 2.01 16.43
CA GLY A 195 2.35 1.92 17.86
C GLY A 195 1.38 2.99 18.38
N LYS A 196 1.17 2.94 19.69
CA LYS A 196 0.31 3.91 20.38
C LYS A 196 1.02 4.52 21.58
N LEU A 197 0.90 5.83 21.75
CA LEU A 197 1.23 6.55 22.98
C LEU A 197 -0.04 6.70 23.81
N VAL A 198 -0.03 6.12 25.00
CA VAL A 198 -1.18 6.11 25.93
C VAL A 198 -0.86 6.95 27.14
N SER A 199 -1.78 7.86 27.50
CA SER A 199 -1.66 8.70 28.70
C SER A 199 -2.02 7.95 29.98
N PRO A 200 -1.64 8.46 31.17
CA PRO A 200 -2.37 8.18 32.40
C PRO A 200 -3.85 8.57 32.26
N VAL A 201 -4.70 8.13 33.20
CA VAL A 201 -6.11 8.58 33.22
C VAL A 201 -6.19 10.09 33.38
N CYS A 202 -6.86 10.75 32.46
CA CYS A 202 -7.07 12.21 32.47
C CYS A 202 -8.09 12.58 33.50
N ASN A 203 -7.71 13.45 34.43
CA ASN A 203 -8.58 13.96 35.49
C ASN A 203 -8.51 15.51 35.64
N GLY A 204 -7.84 16.16 34.68
CA GLY A 204 -7.70 17.61 34.60
C GLY A 204 -8.86 18.28 33.85
N VAL A 205 -8.51 19.34 33.13
CA VAL A 205 -9.47 20.13 32.35
C VAL A 205 -9.81 19.57 31.00
N ILE A 206 -8.98 18.68 30.44
CA ILE A 206 -9.23 18.03 29.15
C ILE A 206 -10.32 16.97 29.33
N LYS A 207 -11.43 17.13 28.60
CA LYS A 207 -12.62 16.26 28.71
C LYS A 207 -12.78 15.34 27.50
N ASP A 208 -12.25 15.75 26.37
CA ASP A 208 -12.27 15.03 25.12
C ASP A 208 -11.11 15.48 24.24
N PHE A 209 -10.52 14.57 23.45
CA PHE A 209 -9.53 14.89 22.44
C PHE A 209 -9.63 13.88 21.31
N VAL A 210 -10.00 14.36 20.12
CA VAL A 210 -10.16 13.55 18.91
C VAL A 210 -9.48 14.21 17.74
N GLY A 211 -8.90 13.40 16.83
CA GLY A 211 -8.28 13.87 15.58
C GLY A 211 -7.92 12.72 14.66
N GLY A 212 -7.97 12.98 13.36
CA GLY A 212 -7.65 12.00 12.34
C GLY A 212 -8.70 10.91 12.15
N VAL A 213 -8.74 10.34 10.95
CA VAL A 213 -9.65 9.26 10.55
C VAL A 213 -8.90 7.95 10.27
N ALA A 214 -7.64 8.04 9.82
CA ALA A 214 -6.78 6.90 9.51
C ALA A 214 -5.44 7.01 10.24
N THR A 215 -4.81 5.88 10.54
CA THR A 215 -3.47 5.82 11.17
C THR A 215 -2.37 6.22 10.20
N THR A 216 -2.57 5.96 8.91
CA THR A 216 -1.61 6.16 7.81
C THR A 216 -1.74 7.51 7.10
N ALA A 217 -2.54 8.44 7.64
CA ALA A 217 -2.74 9.77 7.07
C ALA A 217 -2.45 10.87 8.09
N VAL A 218 -1.83 11.97 7.64
CA VAL A 218 -1.67 13.17 8.46
C VAL A 218 -3.04 13.84 8.64
N PRO A 219 -3.52 14.07 9.89
CA PRO A 219 -4.83 14.67 10.14
C PRO A 219 -4.89 16.14 9.74
N ASP A 220 -5.90 16.52 8.96
CA ASP A 220 -6.24 17.91 8.67
C ASP A 220 -7.17 18.54 9.72
N ARG A 221 -7.76 17.72 10.60
CA ARG A 221 -8.68 18.15 11.65
C ARG A 221 -8.44 17.44 12.96
N ALA A 222 -8.47 18.20 14.04
CA ALA A 222 -8.46 17.69 15.40
C ALA A 222 -9.25 18.62 16.31
N SER A 223 -9.75 18.13 17.44
CA SER A 223 -10.37 18.98 18.44
C SER A 223 -10.22 18.43 19.86
N ALA A 224 -10.07 19.33 20.82
CA ALA A 224 -10.13 19.03 22.25
C ALA A 224 -11.23 19.83 22.91
N LEU A 225 -11.98 19.20 23.84
CA LEU A 225 -12.91 19.89 24.73
C LEU A 225 -12.23 20.12 26.08
N VAL A 226 -12.16 21.36 26.52
CA VAL A 226 -11.53 21.73 27.78
C VAL A 226 -12.54 22.47 28.70
N ALA A 227 -12.53 22.14 30.00
CA ALA A 227 -13.33 22.79 30.99
C ALA A 227 -12.66 24.13 31.42
N THR A 228 -12.87 25.17 30.62
CA THR A 228 -12.31 26.51 30.84
C THR A 228 -13.25 27.60 30.31
N ASP A 229 -12.98 28.85 30.68
CA ASP A 229 -13.67 30.01 30.15
C ASP A 229 -12.97 30.54 28.90
N ILE A 230 -13.71 30.74 27.80
CA ILE A 230 -13.18 31.20 26.52
C ILE A 230 -12.45 32.55 26.63
N THR A 231 -12.84 33.40 27.59
CA THR A 231 -12.17 34.70 27.81
C THR A 231 -10.73 34.60 28.31
N LYS A 232 -10.34 33.42 28.80
CA LYS A 232 -8.97 33.13 29.24
C LYS A 232 -8.08 32.63 28.12
N LEU A 233 -8.65 32.32 26.95
CA LEU A 233 -7.95 31.71 25.84
C LEU A 233 -7.51 32.78 24.84
N ARG A 234 -6.34 32.52 24.19
CA ARG A 234 -5.78 33.41 23.18
C ARG A 234 -6.08 32.86 21.79
N ASN A 235 -6.28 33.76 20.82
CA ASN A 235 -6.35 33.36 19.43
C ASN A 235 -4.98 32.86 18.95
N ALA A 236 -4.98 31.82 18.13
CA ALA A 236 -3.78 31.28 17.49
C ALA A 236 -4.05 30.93 16.04
N PRO A 237 -3.05 30.95 15.17
CA PRO A 237 -3.18 30.54 13.77
C PRO A 237 -3.69 29.09 13.67
N ASN A 238 -4.59 28.83 12.73
CA ASN A 238 -5.17 27.50 12.47
C ASN A 238 -5.92 26.89 13.68
N ILE A 239 -6.28 27.69 14.68
CA ILE A 239 -7.10 27.29 15.82
C ILE A 239 -8.40 28.10 15.83
N THR A 240 -9.51 27.42 16.03
CA THR A 240 -10.81 28.05 16.31
C THR A 240 -11.30 27.62 17.69
N LEU A 241 -11.97 28.55 18.38
CA LEU A 241 -12.48 28.37 19.76
C LEU A 241 -13.99 28.53 19.74
N GLU A 242 -14.69 27.50 20.18
CA GLU A 242 -16.15 27.46 20.20
C GLU A 242 -16.65 27.14 21.64
N PRO A 243 -17.54 27.95 22.25
CA PRO A 243 -18.16 27.57 23.50
C PRO A 243 -18.96 26.28 23.34
N GLU A 244 -18.75 25.30 24.23
CA GLU A 244 -19.47 24.03 24.21
C GLU A 244 -19.78 23.57 25.65
N GLY A 245 -21.05 23.55 26.01
CA GLY A 245 -21.48 23.26 27.39
C GLY A 245 -20.84 24.20 28.40
N ASN A 246 -20.14 23.64 29.40
CA ASN A 246 -19.42 24.39 30.43
C ASN A 246 -17.93 24.56 30.10
N GLY A 247 -17.55 24.45 28.82
CA GLY A 247 -16.17 24.51 28.37
C GLY A 247 -16.02 25.14 27.01
N VAL A 248 -14.86 24.88 26.39
CA VAL A 248 -14.50 25.38 25.06
C VAL A 248 -14.00 24.21 24.22
N ARG A 249 -14.54 24.06 23.01
CA ARG A 249 -14.01 23.20 21.96
C ARG A 249 -12.92 23.96 21.23
N ILE A 250 -11.69 23.43 21.28
CA ILE A 250 -10.53 23.93 20.57
C ILE A 250 -10.39 23.07 19.31
N ARG A 251 -10.46 23.68 18.11
CA ARG A 251 -10.32 22.97 16.85
C ARG A 251 -9.05 23.38 16.13
N GLY A 252 -8.25 22.41 15.71
CA GLY A 252 -7.08 22.57 14.87
C GLY A 252 -7.42 22.28 13.40
N TRP A 253 -6.88 23.13 12.50
CA TRP A 253 -7.04 23.03 11.05
C TRP A 253 -5.68 22.86 10.39
N GLY A 254 -5.42 21.68 9.88
CA GLY A 254 -4.16 21.30 9.25
C GLY A 254 -4.26 21.12 7.74
N LYS A 255 -3.32 20.34 7.21
CA LYS A 255 -3.28 19.94 5.80
C LYS A 255 -2.90 18.46 5.74
N SER A 256 -3.77 17.63 5.19
CA SER A 256 -3.60 16.19 5.09
C SER A 256 -2.53 15.78 4.07
N GLY A 257 -2.08 14.54 4.19
CA GLY A 257 -1.19 13.83 3.27
C GLY A 257 -0.92 12.42 3.76
N HIS A 258 -0.29 11.59 2.94
CA HIS A 258 0.03 10.21 3.27
C HIS A 258 1.21 10.13 4.26
N ALA A 259 1.21 9.14 5.17
CA ALA A 259 2.26 8.97 6.19
C ALA A 259 3.66 8.74 5.59
N ALA A 260 3.75 8.08 4.44
CA ALA A 260 5.02 7.82 3.77
C ALA A 260 5.62 9.07 3.09
N MET A 261 4.78 10.07 2.77
CA MET A 261 5.16 11.32 2.10
C MET A 261 4.54 12.52 2.83
N PRO A 262 4.97 12.81 4.08
CA PRO A 262 4.35 13.84 4.91
C PRO A 262 4.83 15.26 4.61
N GLU A 263 5.68 15.47 3.63
CA GLU A 263 6.25 16.77 3.28
C GLU A 263 5.15 17.76 2.89
N GLY A 264 5.23 18.98 3.42
CA GLY A 264 4.28 20.05 3.14
C GLY A 264 2.90 19.85 3.78
N THR A 265 2.73 18.87 4.64
CA THR A 265 1.52 18.65 5.47
C THR A 265 1.57 19.47 6.77
N VAL A 266 0.42 19.59 7.43
CA VAL A 266 0.29 20.21 8.76
C VAL A 266 -0.61 19.35 9.60
N ASN A 267 -0.08 18.73 10.64
CA ASN A 267 -0.82 17.83 11.53
C ASN A 267 -1.69 18.64 12.52
N ALA A 268 -3.00 18.51 12.37
CA ALA A 268 -3.96 19.24 13.23
C ALA A 268 -3.90 18.81 14.71
N ILE A 269 -3.53 17.56 15.02
CA ILE A 269 -3.36 17.09 16.39
C ILE A 269 -2.20 17.85 17.04
N GLY A 270 -1.06 17.98 16.34
CA GLY A 270 0.08 18.74 16.82
C GLY A 270 -0.25 20.22 17.11
N LEU A 271 -1.10 20.84 16.28
CA LEU A 271 -1.58 22.21 16.53
C LEU A 271 -2.38 22.29 17.82
N VAL A 272 -3.30 21.37 18.08
CA VAL A 272 -4.10 21.33 19.30
C VAL A 272 -3.22 21.02 20.52
N VAL A 273 -2.28 20.07 20.42
CA VAL A 273 -1.31 19.75 21.49
C VAL A 273 -0.51 20.98 21.91
N ASN A 274 0.07 21.68 20.93
CA ASN A 274 0.82 22.92 21.20
C ASN A 274 -0.07 23.97 21.86
N TYR A 275 -1.30 24.15 21.36
CA TYR A 275 -2.23 25.10 21.93
C TYR A 275 -2.58 24.80 23.39
N LEU A 276 -2.81 23.53 23.73
CA LEU A 276 -3.10 23.09 25.11
C LEU A 276 -1.90 23.38 26.04
N LEU A 277 -0.69 23.10 25.59
CA LEU A 277 0.52 23.37 26.36
C LEU A 277 0.78 24.87 26.55
N ASP A 278 0.66 25.68 25.50
CA ASP A 278 0.93 27.11 25.48
C ASP A 278 -0.06 27.92 26.35
N ASN A 279 -1.28 27.40 26.55
CA ASN A 279 -2.32 28.02 27.37
C ASN A 279 -2.49 27.39 28.76
N ASP A 280 -1.59 26.48 29.14
CA ASP A 280 -1.62 25.79 30.45
C ASP A 280 -2.92 25.05 30.74
N LEU A 281 -3.50 24.38 29.72
CA LEU A 281 -4.79 23.70 29.77
C LEU A 281 -4.59 22.18 30.04
N CYS A 282 -3.81 21.85 31.05
CA CYS A 282 -3.54 20.47 31.46
C CYS A 282 -3.00 20.46 32.92
N ASN A 283 -3.22 19.34 33.62
CA ASN A 283 -2.50 19.08 34.85
C ASN A 283 -1.10 18.50 34.57
N ASP A 284 -0.28 18.25 35.60
CA ASP A 284 1.10 17.79 35.46
C ASP A 284 1.20 16.45 34.67
N ALA A 285 0.31 15.49 34.92
CA ALA A 285 0.28 14.20 34.26
C ALA A 285 -0.13 14.33 32.78
N GLU A 286 -1.16 15.13 32.51
CA GLU A 286 -1.60 15.44 31.14
C GLU A 286 -0.51 16.23 30.39
N ARG A 287 0.18 17.16 31.06
CA ARG A 287 1.30 17.92 30.50
C ARG A 287 2.43 16.98 30.07
N ALA A 288 2.86 16.06 30.92
CA ALA A 288 3.93 15.13 30.60
C ALA A 288 3.59 14.27 29.37
N TYR A 289 2.31 13.86 29.22
CA TYR A 289 1.82 13.16 28.05
C TYR A 289 1.83 14.07 26.79
N LEU A 290 1.24 15.26 26.89
CA LEU A 290 1.22 16.19 25.76
C LEU A 290 2.61 16.59 25.29
N GLU A 291 3.60 16.72 26.20
CA GLU A 291 5.00 16.96 25.87
C GLU A 291 5.62 15.75 25.13
N ALA A 292 5.25 14.50 25.50
CA ALA A 292 5.67 13.30 24.78
C ALA A 292 5.06 13.27 23.35
N VAL A 293 3.77 13.58 23.24
CA VAL A 293 3.09 13.66 21.93
C VAL A 293 3.63 14.81 21.09
N LYS A 294 3.97 15.95 21.71
CA LYS A 294 4.61 17.06 21.01
C LYS A 294 5.92 16.63 20.31
N LYS A 295 6.76 15.81 20.96
CA LYS A 295 7.99 15.29 20.36
C LYS A 295 7.71 14.47 19.08
N LEU A 296 6.59 13.73 19.02
CA LEU A 296 6.16 13.03 17.81
C LEU A 296 5.81 14.02 16.69
N HIS A 297 5.23 15.18 17.02
CA HIS A 297 4.78 16.18 16.04
C HIS A 297 5.82 17.26 15.73
N ASP A 298 6.95 17.31 16.42
CA ASP A 298 7.99 18.32 16.19
C ASP A 298 8.68 18.17 14.83
N SER A 299 8.74 16.95 14.30
CA SER A 299 9.34 16.67 13.00
C SER A 299 8.80 15.38 12.40
N THR A 300 8.46 15.40 11.13
CA THR A 300 8.11 14.20 10.38
C THR A 300 9.29 13.25 10.10
N ALA A 301 10.53 13.69 10.42
CA ALA A 301 11.72 12.84 10.38
C ALA A 301 12.05 12.18 11.73
N GLY A 302 11.23 12.35 12.78
CA GLY A 302 11.40 11.70 14.07
C GLY A 302 12.47 12.29 14.99
N VAL A 303 12.97 13.49 14.70
CA VAL A 303 14.05 14.15 15.47
C VAL A 303 13.67 14.29 16.95
N GLY A 304 12.43 14.73 17.25
CA GLY A 304 11.95 14.90 18.63
C GLY A 304 11.91 13.60 19.45
N LEU A 305 11.84 12.46 18.78
CA LEU A 305 11.87 11.12 19.38
C LEU A 305 13.26 10.47 19.35
N GLY A 306 14.25 11.10 18.69
CA GLY A 306 15.60 10.59 18.55
C GLY A 306 15.70 9.33 17.68
N ILE A 307 14.78 9.18 16.71
CA ILE A 307 14.73 8.06 15.76
C ILE A 307 15.15 8.45 14.35
N ASP A 308 15.53 9.71 14.13
CA ASP A 308 15.92 10.22 12.84
C ASP A 308 17.12 9.48 12.29
N CYS A 309 16.97 8.95 11.10
CA CYS A 309 18.04 8.29 10.35
C CYS A 309 17.74 8.33 8.84
N ALA A 310 18.77 8.13 8.04
CA ALA A 310 18.67 8.09 6.58
C ALA A 310 19.74 7.18 5.99
N ASP A 311 19.46 6.55 4.88
CA ASP A 311 20.43 5.83 4.06
C ASP A 311 20.38 6.26 2.58
N GLY A 312 21.29 5.74 1.77
CA GLY A 312 21.37 6.07 0.36
C GLY A 312 20.15 5.62 -0.45
N PRO A 313 19.70 4.36 -0.30
CA PRO A 313 18.59 3.83 -1.07
C PRO A 313 17.23 4.46 -0.76
N PHE A 314 16.93 4.71 0.52
CA PHE A 314 15.60 5.10 0.98
C PHE A 314 15.48 6.57 1.42
N GLY A 315 16.61 7.25 1.62
CA GLY A 315 16.58 8.57 2.22
C GLY A 315 16.13 8.55 3.69
N PRO A 316 15.48 9.61 4.20
CA PRO A 316 15.14 9.74 5.61
C PRO A 316 13.99 8.85 6.05
N LEU A 317 14.01 8.46 7.34
CA LEU A 317 12.83 7.95 8.05
C LEU A 317 11.71 9.01 8.03
N THR A 318 10.46 8.55 7.92
CA THR A 318 9.28 9.39 8.14
C THR A 318 8.45 8.86 9.30
N ILE A 319 7.83 9.76 10.08
CA ILE A 319 6.88 9.40 11.14
C ILE A 319 5.78 10.45 11.27
N ILE A 320 4.56 9.99 11.51
CA ILE A 320 3.41 10.84 11.80
C ILE A 320 2.61 10.33 12.99
N GLY A 321 1.83 11.23 13.62
CA GLY A 321 0.72 10.87 14.49
C GLY A 321 -0.58 10.90 13.70
N GLY A 322 -1.18 9.73 13.43
CA GLY A 322 -2.35 9.59 12.55
C GLY A 322 -3.69 9.84 13.24
N LYS A 323 -3.91 9.26 14.43
CA LYS A 323 -5.18 9.41 15.18
C LYS A 323 -4.94 9.76 16.64
N MET A 324 -5.80 10.65 17.16
CA MET A 324 -5.94 10.91 18.60
C MET A 324 -7.37 10.55 19.01
N SER A 325 -7.50 9.86 20.13
CA SER A 325 -8.80 9.49 20.71
C SER A 325 -8.74 9.47 22.24
N MET A 326 -9.92 9.55 22.86
CA MET A 326 -10.09 9.28 24.29
C MET A 326 -10.70 7.90 24.47
N VAL A 327 -10.00 7.00 25.17
CA VAL A 327 -10.44 5.64 25.48
C VAL A 327 -10.31 5.42 26.97
N ASP A 328 -11.39 5.08 27.66
CA ASP A 328 -11.44 4.85 29.10
C ASP A 328 -10.79 5.99 29.94
N GLY A 329 -11.03 7.22 29.50
CA GLY A 329 -10.47 8.42 30.13
C GLY A 329 -8.96 8.63 29.90
N ARG A 330 -8.36 7.96 28.94
CA ARG A 330 -6.95 8.13 28.53
C ARG A 330 -6.88 8.69 27.11
N MET A 331 -5.95 9.59 26.88
CA MET A 331 -5.61 10.03 25.53
C MET A 331 -4.74 8.94 24.87
N VAL A 332 -5.08 8.57 23.64
CA VAL A 332 -4.38 7.57 22.84
C VAL A 332 -4.02 8.16 21.51
N GLN A 333 -2.73 8.31 21.24
CA GLN A 333 -2.17 8.79 19.97
C GLN A 333 -1.54 7.62 19.20
N THR A 334 -2.03 7.35 18.00
CA THR A 334 -1.37 6.39 17.10
C THR A 334 -0.18 7.02 16.40
N MET A 335 0.79 6.22 16.01
CA MET A 335 1.92 6.62 15.16
C MET A 335 2.10 5.63 14.01
N ASP A 336 2.57 6.13 12.88
CA ASP A 336 3.00 5.38 11.71
C ASP A 336 4.35 5.91 11.25
N SER A 337 5.32 5.03 11.08
CA SER A 337 6.67 5.37 10.63
C SER A 337 7.10 4.47 9.49
N ARG A 338 7.80 5.06 8.51
CA ARG A 338 8.46 4.35 7.42
C ARG A 338 9.95 4.54 7.56
N TYR A 339 10.70 3.45 7.77
CA TYR A 339 12.10 3.52 8.14
C TYR A 339 13.03 2.81 7.13
N PRO A 340 14.24 3.38 6.91
CA PRO A 340 15.24 2.82 6.02
C PRO A 340 16.00 1.64 6.65
N THR A 341 16.98 1.10 5.94
CA THR A 341 17.75 -0.07 6.38
C THR A 341 18.78 0.22 7.50
N CYS A 342 19.01 1.50 7.83
CA CYS A 342 19.96 1.90 8.89
C CYS A 342 19.43 1.74 10.33
N THR A 343 18.18 1.32 10.50
CA THR A 343 17.54 1.06 11.81
C THR A 343 16.61 -0.15 11.75
N ASP A 344 16.00 -0.50 12.86
CA ASP A 344 15.02 -1.57 12.98
C ASP A 344 13.93 -1.21 14.00
N GLY A 345 12.82 -1.97 14.00
CA GLY A 345 11.66 -1.69 14.84
C GLY A 345 11.97 -1.74 16.35
N ASP A 346 12.84 -2.65 16.80
CA ASP A 346 13.23 -2.77 18.21
C ASP A 346 14.02 -1.53 18.66
N THR A 347 14.95 -1.09 17.81
CA THR A 347 15.76 0.13 18.04
C THR A 347 14.84 1.36 18.09
N ILE A 348 13.91 1.50 17.16
CA ILE A 348 12.92 2.59 17.14
C ILE A 348 12.09 2.57 18.42
N ALA A 349 11.53 1.43 18.80
CA ALA A 349 10.72 1.29 20.02
C ALA A 349 11.51 1.69 21.29
N LYS A 350 12.78 1.28 21.38
CA LYS A 350 13.65 1.61 22.50
C LYS A 350 13.95 3.12 22.57
N GLN A 351 14.25 3.74 21.44
CA GLN A 351 14.51 5.19 21.34
C GLN A 351 13.25 5.99 21.71
N ILE A 352 12.07 5.62 21.18
CA ILE A 352 10.81 6.25 21.54
C ILE A 352 10.55 6.15 23.05
N ARG A 353 10.66 4.96 23.66
CA ARG A 353 10.49 4.78 25.12
C ARG A 353 11.45 5.69 25.91
N THR A 354 12.67 5.83 25.44
CA THR A 354 13.66 6.74 26.07
C THR A 354 13.24 8.20 25.97
N ALA A 355 12.78 8.61 24.79
CA ALA A 355 12.39 10.00 24.53
C ALA A 355 11.13 10.42 25.30
N ILE A 356 10.11 9.55 25.37
CA ILE A 356 8.84 9.85 26.06
C ILE A 356 8.96 9.71 27.59
N GLY A 357 9.95 8.96 28.11
CA GLY A 357 10.16 8.77 29.55
C GLY A 357 8.93 8.16 30.22
N THR A 358 8.50 8.77 31.34
CA THR A 358 7.32 8.37 32.09
C THR A 358 6.05 9.13 31.69
N GLY A 359 6.12 10.03 30.69
CA GLY A 359 5.00 10.88 30.26
C GLY A 359 3.94 10.11 29.50
N ALA A 360 4.31 9.03 28.82
CA ALA A 360 3.40 8.17 28.06
C ALA A 360 3.86 6.71 28.12
N GLU A 361 2.95 5.79 27.85
CA GLU A 361 3.24 4.38 27.61
C GLU A 361 3.19 4.08 26.12
N LEU A 362 4.23 3.41 25.60
CA LEU A 362 4.26 2.91 24.22
C LEU A 362 3.69 1.49 24.21
N THR A 363 2.53 1.30 23.56
CA THR A 363 1.79 0.05 23.47
C THR A 363 1.50 -0.34 22.01
N ASP A 364 1.00 -1.54 21.79
CA ASP A 364 0.55 -2.07 20.49
C ASP A 364 1.59 -1.83 19.39
N VAL A 365 2.84 -2.22 19.65
CA VAL A 365 3.95 -2.03 18.73
C VAL A 365 3.95 -3.12 17.68
N GLY A 366 3.84 -2.70 16.42
CA GLY A 366 4.05 -3.52 15.23
C GLY A 366 5.28 -3.07 14.45
N SER A 367 5.93 -3.98 13.76
CA SER A 367 6.97 -3.61 12.80
C SER A 367 7.17 -4.65 11.70
N ALA A 368 7.44 -4.17 10.48
CA ALA A 368 7.89 -4.97 9.34
C ALA A 368 9.24 -4.44 8.87
N LYS A 369 10.17 -5.34 8.56
CA LYS A 369 11.53 -4.96 8.13
C LYS A 369 11.53 -4.33 6.73
N PRO A 370 12.43 -3.39 6.45
CA PRO A 370 12.67 -2.95 5.09
C PRO A 370 13.32 -4.08 4.29
N PHE A 371 13.10 -4.08 2.98
CA PHE A 371 13.92 -4.88 2.07
C PHE A 371 14.50 -4.01 0.96
N TYR A 372 15.65 -4.41 0.44
CA TYR A 372 16.32 -3.74 -0.65
C TYR A 372 17.11 -4.75 -1.47
N ILE A 373 17.01 -4.67 -2.78
CA ILE A 373 17.75 -5.46 -3.74
C ILE A 373 18.62 -4.52 -4.58
N GLU A 374 19.90 -4.85 -4.71
CA GLU A 374 20.83 -4.03 -5.48
C GLU A 374 20.38 -3.92 -6.95
N ALA A 375 20.35 -2.68 -7.45
CA ALA A 375 19.85 -2.36 -8.79
C ALA A 375 20.67 -3.01 -9.94
N ASP A 376 21.88 -3.45 -9.66
CA ASP A 376 22.77 -4.06 -10.65
C ASP A 376 22.61 -5.58 -10.81
N THR A 377 21.64 -6.18 -10.08
CA THR A 377 21.33 -7.61 -10.22
C THR A 377 20.73 -7.93 -11.60
N PRO A 378 20.99 -9.14 -12.15
CA PRO A 378 20.54 -9.50 -13.51
C PRO A 378 19.02 -9.36 -13.71
N ALA A 379 18.20 -9.76 -12.73
CA ALA A 379 16.75 -9.70 -12.85
C ALA A 379 16.23 -8.27 -12.86
N ILE A 380 16.76 -7.40 -11.99
CA ILE A 380 16.37 -5.97 -11.98
C ILE A 380 16.79 -5.30 -13.29
N LYS A 381 17.99 -5.62 -13.81
CA LYS A 381 18.43 -5.13 -15.13
C LYS A 381 17.48 -5.60 -16.24
N ALA A 382 17.06 -6.85 -16.23
CA ALA A 382 16.12 -7.36 -17.23
C ALA A 382 14.79 -6.60 -17.20
N CYS A 383 14.27 -6.28 -16.01
CA CYS A 383 13.05 -5.50 -15.86
C CYS A 383 13.22 -4.05 -16.31
N ILE A 384 14.23 -3.33 -15.79
CA ILE A 384 14.43 -1.90 -16.12
C ILE A 384 14.80 -1.68 -17.59
N ASP A 385 15.63 -2.55 -18.17
CA ASP A 385 15.99 -2.46 -19.59
C ASP A 385 14.77 -2.73 -20.49
N THR A 386 13.88 -3.63 -20.05
CA THR A 386 12.61 -3.88 -20.75
C THR A 386 11.70 -2.66 -20.71
N TYR A 387 11.51 -2.06 -19.53
CA TYR A 387 10.72 -0.85 -19.41
C TYR A 387 11.26 0.26 -20.30
N ASN A 388 12.54 0.57 -20.19
CA ASN A 388 13.19 1.62 -20.97
C ASN A 388 13.12 1.36 -22.50
N GLU A 389 13.23 0.12 -22.94
CA GLU A 389 13.11 -0.22 -24.35
C GLU A 389 11.68 -0.02 -24.89
N VAL A 390 10.66 -0.42 -24.11
CA VAL A 390 9.26 -0.34 -24.55
C VAL A 390 8.75 1.09 -24.52
N THR A 391 9.09 1.85 -23.47
CA THR A 391 8.62 3.24 -23.30
C THR A 391 9.47 4.28 -24.02
N GLY A 392 10.73 3.92 -24.33
CA GLY A 392 11.72 4.88 -24.85
C GLY A 392 12.31 5.81 -23.80
N GLU A 393 12.09 5.53 -22.51
CA GLU A 393 12.61 6.29 -21.40
C GLU A 393 14.06 5.89 -21.06
N ASN A 394 14.65 6.59 -20.09
CA ASN A 394 15.93 6.25 -19.48
C ASN A 394 15.79 6.30 -17.96
N ALA A 395 14.83 5.54 -17.47
CA ALA A 395 14.49 5.46 -16.06
C ALA A 395 15.47 4.56 -15.28
N THR A 396 15.50 4.73 -13.98
CA THR A 396 16.31 3.92 -13.04
C THR A 396 15.39 3.31 -11.99
N PRO A 397 15.75 2.17 -11.38
CA PRO A 397 15.01 1.61 -10.25
C PRO A 397 14.87 2.63 -9.11
N PHE A 398 13.79 2.51 -8.37
CA PHE A 398 13.47 3.37 -7.23
C PHE A 398 13.08 2.56 -6.00
N THR A 399 12.95 3.24 -4.86
CA THR A 399 12.48 2.65 -3.60
C THR A 399 11.27 3.43 -3.10
N MET A 400 10.38 2.77 -2.35
CA MET A 400 9.16 3.40 -1.87
C MET A 400 8.95 3.22 -0.35
N GLY A 401 8.04 4.04 0.19
CA GLY A 401 7.61 3.95 1.60
C GLY A 401 6.39 3.04 1.81
N GLY A 402 5.74 2.60 0.72
CA GLY A 402 4.66 1.61 0.74
C GLY A 402 5.18 0.19 0.96
N GLY A 403 4.27 -0.78 0.92
CA GLY A 403 4.60 -2.19 0.99
C GLY A 403 3.68 -2.97 0.09
N THR A 404 4.19 -4.01 -0.55
CA THR A 404 3.48 -4.93 -1.42
C THR A 404 3.85 -6.37 -1.07
N TYR A 405 3.30 -7.34 -1.77
CA TYR A 405 3.74 -8.74 -1.66
C TYR A 405 5.25 -8.94 -1.90
N ALA A 406 5.94 -8.04 -2.62
CA ALA A 406 7.37 -8.20 -2.93
C ALA A 406 8.23 -8.41 -1.69
N ARG A 407 7.90 -7.77 -0.55
CA ARG A 407 8.65 -7.89 0.71
C ARG A 407 8.66 -9.27 1.35
N HIS A 408 7.70 -10.14 1.00
CA HIS A 408 7.59 -11.48 1.54
C HIS A 408 8.49 -12.49 0.83
N PHE A 409 8.89 -12.20 -0.42
CA PHE A 409 9.72 -13.10 -1.22
C PHE A 409 11.22 -12.83 -1.04
N PRO A 410 12.05 -13.89 -1.08
CA PRO A 410 13.51 -13.73 -0.98
C PRO A 410 14.13 -12.86 -2.07
N TYR A 411 13.57 -12.89 -3.29
CA TYR A 411 14.03 -12.11 -4.42
C TYR A 411 12.83 -11.68 -5.26
N ALA A 412 12.32 -10.49 -4.97
CA ALA A 412 11.19 -9.91 -5.66
C ALA A 412 11.29 -8.40 -5.78
N VAL A 413 10.54 -7.83 -6.71
CA VAL A 413 10.40 -6.39 -6.95
C VAL A 413 8.95 -6.05 -7.25
N SER A 414 8.57 -4.77 -7.11
CA SER A 414 7.33 -4.28 -7.69
C SER A 414 7.61 -3.70 -9.07
N PHE A 415 6.71 -3.92 -10.04
CA PHE A 415 6.96 -3.61 -11.44
C PHE A 415 5.69 -3.19 -12.17
N GLY A 416 5.32 -1.91 -12.03
CA GLY A 416 4.13 -1.30 -12.66
C GLY A 416 2.79 -1.82 -12.13
N PRO A 417 1.67 -1.53 -12.83
CA PRO A 417 1.62 -0.80 -14.10
C PRO A 417 1.41 0.71 -13.96
N GLU A 418 1.36 1.27 -12.78
CA GLU A 418 1.12 2.70 -12.59
C GLU A 418 2.32 3.57 -13.02
N HIS A 419 2.06 4.86 -13.21
CA HIS A 419 3.07 5.85 -13.53
C HIS A 419 2.93 7.05 -12.59
N SER A 420 4.03 7.50 -11.99
CA SER A 420 4.05 8.61 -11.03
C SER A 420 3.59 9.96 -11.60
N ASP A 421 3.65 10.12 -12.92
CA ASP A 421 3.22 11.33 -13.64
C ASP A 421 1.79 11.24 -14.20
N MET A 422 1.06 10.17 -13.88
CA MET A 422 -0.30 9.96 -14.36
C MET A 422 -1.26 11.02 -13.81
N VAL A 423 -1.93 11.70 -14.73
CA VAL A 423 -2.96 12.69 -14.39
C VAL A 423 -4.33 12.05 -14.54
N LEU A 424 -5.01 11.88 -13.43
CA LEU A 424 -6.38 11.34 -13.42
C LEU A 424 -7.36 12.32 -14.08
N PRO A 425 -8.36 11.82 -14.85
CA PRO A 425 -9.41 12.65 -15.40
C PRO A 425 -10.37 13.14 -14.29
N GLU A 426 -11.12 14.20 -14.53
CA GLU A 426 -12.08 14.74 -13.55
C GLU A 426 -13.11 13.72 -13.05
N PHE A 427 -13.43 12.72 -13.86
CA PHE A 427 -14.38 11.65 -13.52
C PHE A 427 -13.74 10.43 -12.85
N GLY A 428 -12.40 10.35 -12.80
CA GLY A 428 -11.64 9.26 -12.23
C GLY A 428 -11.02 9.62 -10.89
N GLY A 429 -10.87 8.64 -10.01
CA GLY A 429 -10.21 8.74 -8.71
C GLY A 429 -8.99 7.84 -8.61
N PRO A 430 -8.18 8.02 -7.57
CA PRO A 430 -7.00 7.19 -7.31
C PRO A 430 -7.42 5.79 -6.81
N MET A 431 -6.47 4.85 -6.80
CA MET A 431 -6.61 3.60 -6.06
C MET A 431 -7.05 3.89 -4.61
N HIS A 432 -7.81 2.98 -4.01
CA HIS A 432 -8.45 3.14 -2.70
C HIS A 432 -9.46 4.30 -2.60
N GLY A 433 -9.60 5.13 -3.63
CA GLY A 433 -10.57 6.23 -3.71
C GLY A 433 -11.89 5.85 -4.37
N ALA A 434 -12.85 6.79 -4.31
CA ALA A 434 -14.07 6.68 -5.11
C ALA A 434 -13.77 6.93 -6.59
N ASN A 435 -14.51 6.25 -7.48
CA ASN A 435 -14.31 6.30 -8.92
C ASN A 435 -12.88 5.89 -9.34
N GLU A 436 -12.28 4.93 -8.65
CA GLU A 436 -10.98 4.37 -9.00
C GLU A 436 -10.90 4.12 -10.50
N ALA A 437 -9.84 4.63 -11.14
CA ALA A 437 -9.72 4.62 -12.59
C ALA A 437 -8.32 4.23 -13.05
N ALA A 438 -8.26 3.41 -14.10
CA ALA A 438 -7.01 2.99 -14.74
C ALA A 438 -7.07 3.22 -16.27
N PRO A 439 -6.00 3.76 -16.89
CA PRO A 439 -5.95 3.97 -18.34
C PRO A 439 -5.73 2.65 -19.07
N ILE A 440 -6.59 2.37 -20.05
CA ILE A 440 -6.55 1.11 -20.81
C ILE A 440 -5.25 0.95 -21.59
N ASP A 441 -4.75 2.03 -22.20
CA ASP A 441 -3.54 1.99 -23.00
C ASP A 441 -2.28 1.69 -22.15
N LYS A 442 -2.22 2.20 -20.92
CA LYS A 442 -1.12 1.92 -20.00
C LYS A 442 -1.13 0.48 -19.49
N LEU A 443 -2.30 -0.07 -19.20
CA LEU A 443 -2.40 -1.49 -18.85
C LEU A 443 -2.00 -2.41 -20.01
N LEU A 444 -2.37 -2.06 -21.23
CA LEU A 444 -1.97 -2.81 -22.42
C LEU A 444 -0.48 -2.65 -22.74
N GLU A 445 0.13 -1.50 -22.47
CA GLU A 445 1.58 -1.28 -22.51
C GLU A 445 2.29 -2.14 -21.47
N ALA A 446 1.75 -2.19 -20.24
CA ALA A 446 2.27 -3.05 -19.17
C ALA A 446 2.22 -4.53 -19.54
N LEU A 447 1.15 -5.01 -20.16
CA LEU A 447 1.09 -6.38 -20.68
C LEU A 447 2.25 -6.69 -21.65
N LYS A 448 2.57 -5.76 -22.55
CA LYS A 448 3.72 -5.90 -23.45
C LYS A 448 5.03 -5.96 -22.68
N ILE A 449 5.21 -5.09 -21.68
CA ILE A 449 6.38 -5.07 -20.81
C ILE A 449 6.52 -6.40 -20.06
N TYR A 450 5.44 -6.92 -19.48
CA TYR A 450 5.47 -8.20 -18.75
C TYR A 450 5.84 -9.39 -19.64
N ILE A 451 5.33 -9.46 -20.86
CA ILE A 451 5.70 -10.50 -21.82
C ILE A 451 7.20 -10.47 -22.10
N ILE A 452 7.76 -9.30 -22.41
CA ILE A 452 9.17 -9.14 -22.74
C ILE A 452 10.05 -9.39 -21.50
N ALA A 453 9.64 -8.88 -20.34
CA ALA A 453 10.37 -9.10 -19.10
C ALA A 453 10.45 -10.59 -18.74
N LEU A 454 9.33 -11.31 -18.81
CA LEU A 454 9.31 -12.76 -18.55
C LEU A 454 10.23 -13.52 -19.50
N LEU A 455 10.26 -13.18 -20.78
CA LEU A 455 11.18 -13.81 -21.76
C LEU A 455 12.65 -13.52 -21.43
N ARG A 456 12.99 -12.33 -20.93
CA ARG A 456 14.36 -11.99 -20.52
C ARG A 456 14.76 -12.65 -19.21
N LEU A 457 13.83 -12.75 -18.26
CA LEU A 457 14.06 -13.46 -17.00
C LEU A 457 14.33 -14.95 -17.21
N GLU A 458 13.69 -15.57 -18.23
CA GLU A 458 13.93 -16.96 -18.64
C GLU A 458 15.37 -17.23 -19.07
N GLU A 459 16.10 -16.21 -19.54
CA GLU A 459 17.50 -16.33 -19.99
C GLU A 459 18.51 -16.26 -18.85
N ILE A 460 18.07 -15.87 -17.64
CA ILE A 460 18.92 -15.71 -16.46
C ILE A 460 19.15 -17.07 -15.79
N ASP A 461 20.37 -17.29 -15.32
CA ASP A 461 20.72 -18.48 -14.52
C ASP A 461 20.56 -18.13 -13.02
N PHE A 462 19.44 -18.53 -12.46
CA PHE A 462 19.12 -18.32 -11.03
C PHE A 462 19.68 -19.39 -10.13
#